data_e35a23ef22e4bd9cd44149bb6a854ecb
#
_entry.id   e35a23ef22e4bd9cd44149bb6a854ecb
#
_cell.length_a   1.000
_cell.length_b   1.000
_cell.length_c   1.000
_cell.angle_alpha   90.00
_cell.angle_beta   90.00
_cell.angle_gamma   90.00
#
_symmetry.space_group_name_H-M   'P 1'
#
loop_
_entity.id
_entity.type
_entity.pdbx_description
1 polymer ?
#
loop_
_entity_poly.entity_id
_entity_poly.type
_entity_poly.pdbx_seq_one_letter_code
_entity_poly.pdbx_strand_id
1 'polypeptide(L)'
;MFALPSPTSVSRAVKGAMSGLPSEFWWLWTSTLINRLGGFVTTFMALYLTADRGLSAAFAGLVAALYGAGGAVASVLAGVLADRVGRRPTLLISQLATAAAMAVLGFVREPALIAVLVCVLGVAANAARPCIQAIIADLVPQEDRVRAFSLNYWAVNIGFGVASAAAGLIAEHGYLLLFLGNAVSGLVCAVVIFFKVPETRPERVPAAAGDPADAAKADSAGAPSVGLGTVLRDTKFMAVVGLAFLVAMVLMQYTTSLPVTMGKEGFSSADYGVVISMNGLVVVLAQIPVNRGLRKAKPITILVVASLLTGFGFGLTALAHSVPVYILTVCVWTLGEIMHNPTSMALAAALSPIHARGRYQGVYSLAWAGATFAGPLLGGILIDSFGADTLWAGCAVAGTAAAAGYWLLRNQLGDVIPTDAPAEAEPELEQEVGLEA
;
A
#
# COMPACT_ATOMS: atom_id res chain seq x y z
N MET A 1 1.27 22.28 -24.55
CA MET A 1 1.16 23.32 -23.52
C MET A 1 -0.04 22.94 -22.66
N PHE A 2 0.19 22.27 -21.53
CA PHE A 2 -0.89 21.85 -20.61
C PHE A 2 -1.26 23.07 -19.77
N ALA A 3 -2.45 23.63 -20.02
CA ALA A 3 -3.00 24.66 -19.17
C ALA A 3 -3.31 24.06 -17.79
N LEU A 4 -2.70 24.57 -16.73
CA LEU A 4 -3.07 24.21 -15.36
C LEU A 4 -4.53 24.60 -15.12
N PRO A 5 -5.34 23.73 -14.53
CA PRO A 5 -6.74 24.02 -14.25
C PRO A 5 -6.85 25.26 -13.34
N SER A 6 -7.81 26.14 -13.60
CA SER A 6 -8.02 27.34 -12.80
C SER A 6 -8.37 26.96 -11.35
N PRO A 7 -8.00 27.78 -10.34
CA PRO A 7 -8.32 27.51 -8.92
C PRO A 7 -9.82 27.28 -8.68
N THR A 8 -10.67 27.92 -9.46
CA THR A 8 -12.14 27.78 -9.39
C THR A 8 -12.64 26.45 -9.98
N SER A 9 -11.95 25.89 -10.99
CA SER A 9 -12.29 24.56 -11.53
C SER A 9 -11.87 23.43 -10.58
N VAL A 10 -10.71 23.58 -9.93
CA VAL A 10 -10.23 22.66 -8.89
C VAL A 10 -11.17 22.67 -7.68
N SER A 11 -11.59 23.85 -7.21
CA SER A 11 -12.54 23.97 -6.08
C SER A 11 -13.90 23.34 -6.39
N ARG A 12 -14.41 23.50 -7.61
CA ARG A 12 -15.67 22.85 -8.05
C ARG A 12 -15.52 21.34 -8.15
N ALA A 13 -14.43 20.84 -8.71
CA ALA A 13 -14.16 19.41 -8.79
C ALA A 13 -14.02 18.77 -7.39
N VAL A 14 -13.33 19.44 -6.46
CA VAL A 14 -13.21 18.99 -5.06
C VAL A 14 -14.58 18.98 -4.36
N LYS A 15 -15.38 20.05 -4.49
CA LYS A 15 -16.75 20.09 -3.92
C LYS A 15 -17.64 18.99 -4.51
N GLY A 16 -17.58 18.75 -5.81
CA GLY A 16 -18.31 17.65 -6.46
C GLY A 16 -17.83 16.27 -5.99
N ALA A 17 -16.52 16.09 -5.81
CA ALA A 17 -15.96 14.84 -5.29
C ALA A 17 -16.33 14.58 -3.82
N MET A 18 -16.64 15.61 -3.05
CA MET A 18 -16.97 15.53 -1.62
C MET A 18 -18.49 15.48 -1.34
N SER A 19 -19.35 15.85 -2.28
CA SER A 19 -20.81 15.89 -2.07
C SER A 19 -21.45 14.49 -2.24
N GLY A 20 -22.52 14.22 -1.48
CA GLY A 20 -23.35 13.03 -1.66
C GLY A 20 -22.87 11.75 -0.95
N LEU A 21 -21.70 11.74 -0.31
CA LEU A 21 -21.26 10.60 0.49
C LEU A 21 -21.81 10.66 1.92
N PRO A 22 -22.15 9.51 2.56
CA PRO A 22 -22.68 9.45 3.92
C PRO A 22 -21.75 10.11 4.95
N SER A 23 -22.31 10.66 6.03
CA SER A 23 -21.54 11.27 7.11
C SER A 23 -20.59 10.29 7.79
N GLU A 24 -21.00 9.03 7.91
CA GLU A 24 -20.25 7.91 8.48
C GLU A 24 -18.99 7.61 7.70
N PHE A 25 -19.05 7.73 6.36
CA PHE A 25 -17.86 7.64 5.50
C PHE A 25 -16.83 8.72 5.86
N TRP A 26 -17.27 9.97 6.11
CA TRP A 26 -16.36 11.06 6.45
C TRP A 26 -15.71 10.88 7.81
N TRP A 27 -16.42 10.30 8.79
CA TRP A 27 -15.82 9.94 10.06
C TRP A 27 -14.78 8.83 9.93
N LEU A 28 -15.06 7.82 9.11
CA LEU A 28 -14.09 6.76 8.80
C LEU A 28 -12.87 7.31 8.05
N TRP A 29 -13.08 8.19 7.07
CA TRP A 29 -12.03 8.88 6.34
C TRP A 29 -11.15 9.73 7.26
N THR A 30 -11.75 10.51 8.15
CA THR A 30 -11.03 11.30 9.15
C THR A 30 -10.22 10.42 10.08
N SER A 31 -10.79 9.30 10.55
CA SER A 31 -10.07 8.31 11.35
C SER A 31 -8.87 7.72 10.59
N THR A 32 -9.04 7.40 9.29
CA THR A 32 -7.93 6.94 8.44
C THR A 32 -6.84 8.00 8.33
N LEU A 33 -7.20 9.26 8.11
CA LEU A 33 -6.23 10.36 8.03
C LEU A 33 -5.48 10.55 9.35
N ILE A 34 -6.17 10.59 10.50
CA ILE A 34 -5.56 10.70 11.84
C ILE A 34 -4.61 9.52 12.08
N ASN A 35 -5.03 8.30 11.76
CA ASN A 35 -4.20 7.12 11.90
C ASN A 35 -2.92 7.22 11.07
N ARG A 36 -3.01 7.73 9.84
CA ARG A 36 -1.86 7.92 8.97
C ARG A 36 -0.96 9.06 9.41
N LEU A 37 -1.53 10.16 9.88
CA LEU A 37 -0.78 11.28 10.46
C LEU A 37 -0.03 10.87 11.73
N GLY A 38 -0.53 9.90 12.50
CA GLY A 38 0.16 9.33 13.65
C GLY A 38 1.05 8.13 13.34
N GLY A 39 1.05 7.63 12.11
CA GLY A 39 1.77 6.41 11.69
C GLY A 39 3.28 6.58 11.50
N PHE A 40 3.95 7.25 12.40
CA PHE A 40 5.36 7.64 12.31
C PHE A 40 6.34 6.48 12.46
N VAL A 41 6.05 5.57 13.38
CA VAL A 41 7.04 4.62 13.90
C VAL A 41 7.50 3.63 12.83
N THR A 42 6.60 3.13 11.99
CA THR A 42 6.95 2.15 10.96
C THR A 42 7.97 2.68 9.95
N THR A 43 7.88 3.97 9.62
CA THR A 43 8.79 4.64 8.69
C THR A 43 10.15 4.92 9.34
N PHE A 44 10.17 5.25 10.64
CA PHE A 44 11.38 5.63 11.38
C PHE A 44 11.97 4.49 12.22
N MET A 45 11.35 3.31 12.22
CA MET A 45 11.80 2.15 13.01
C MET A 45 13.24 1.76 12.69
N ALA A 46 13.63 1.78 11.42
CA ALA A 46 14.98 1.41 11.02
C ALA A 46 16.03 2.41 11.56
N LEU A 47 15.75 3.72 11.49
CA LEU A 47 16.62 4.75 12.10
C LEU A 47 16.66 4.61 13.62
N TYR A 48 15.53 4.40 14.28
CA TYR A 48 15.49 4.15 15.72
C TYR A 48 16.41 2.98 16.11
N LEU A 49 16.30 1.85 15.39
CA LEU A 49 17.09 0.66 15.70
C LEU A 49 18.59 0.86 15.43
N THR A 50 18.95 1.52 14.33
CA THR A 50 20.35 1.66 13.92
C THR A 50 21.03 2.90 14.50
N ALA A 51 20.43 4.06 14.38
CA ALA A 51 21.06 5.32 14.82
C ALA A 51 20.90 5.57 16.33
N ASP A 52 19.73 5.28 16.93
CA ASP A 52 19.47 5.52 18.36
C ASP A 52 19.88 4.33 19.24
N ARG A 53 19.62 3.10 18.77
CA ARG A 53 19.88 1.88 19.53
C ARG A 53 21.21 1.19 19.20
N GLY A 54 21.90 1.61 18.13
CA GLY A 54 23.19 1.05 17.71
C GLY A 54 23.12 -0.40 17.22
N LEU A 55 21.91 -0.89 16.83
CA LEU A 55 21.71 -2.24 16.33
C LEU A 55 22.08 -2.34 14.84
N SER A 56 22.34 -3.55 14.34
CA SER A 56 22.73 -3.77 12.95
C SER A 56 21.60 -3.48 11.94
N ALA A 57 21.96 -3.18 10.70
CA ALA A 57 20.98 -3.04 9.61
C ALA A 57 20.26 -4.37 9.33
N ALA A 58 20.93 -5.51 9.50
CA ALA A 58 20.32 -6.83 9.39
C ALA A 58 19.21 -7.02 10.45
N PHE A 59 19.43 -6.56 11.70
CA PHE A 59 18.40 -6.60 12.73
C PHE A 59 17.23 -5.67 12.41
N ALA A 60 17.49 -4.46 11.93
CA ALA A 60 16.42 -3.55 11.48
C ALA A 60 15.62 -4.16 10.32
N GLY A 61 16.30 -4.81 9.38
CA GLY A 61 15.67 -5.58 8.29
C GLY A 61 14.81 -6.75 8.80
N LEU A 62 15.31 -7.51 9.80
CA LEU A 62 14.54 -8.57 10.45
C LEU A 62 13.27 -8.03 11.12
N VAL A 63 13.37 -6.94 11.85
CA VAL A 63 12.23 -6.30 12.53
C VAL A 63 11.18 -5.84 11.51
N ALA A 64 11.60 -5.23 10.41
CA ALA A 64 10.69 -4.85 9.31
C ALA A 64 10.05 -6.07 8.63
N ALA A 65 10.82 -7.16 8.44
CA ALA A 65 10.32 -8.43 7.93
C ALA A 65 9.26 -9.04 8.85
N LEU A 66 9.48 -9.03 10.16
CA LEU A 66 8.51 -9.52 11.16
C LEU A 66 7.22 -8.69 11.17
N TYR A 67 7.31 -7.37 10.98
CA TYR A 67 6.13 -6.52 10.76
C TYR A 67 5.34 -6.96 9.53
N GLY A 68 6.02 -7.22 8.41
CA GLY A 68 5.40 -7.73 7.17
C GLY A 68 4.77 -9.12 7.37
N ALA A 69 5.45 -10.03 8.07
CA ALA A 69 4.91 -11.36 8.43
C ALA A 69 3.64 -11.25 9.28
N GLY A 70 3.65 -10.35 10.28
CA GLY A 70 2.46 -10.03 11.07
C GLY A 70 1.31 -9.53 10.19
N GLY A 71 1.60 -8.68 9.20
CA GLY A 71 0.62 -8.20 8.22
C GLY A 71 0.02 -9.30 7.35
N ALA A 72 0.83 -10.29 6.94
CA ALA A 72 0.35 -11.46 6.20
C ALA A 72 -0.63 -12.30 7.06
N VAL A 73 -0.30 -12.52 8.33
CA VAL A 73 -1.20 -13.20 9.29
C VAL A 73 -2.48 -12.39 9.48
N ALA A 74 -2.37 -11.08 9.62
CA ALA A 74 -3.51 -10.18 9.80
C ALA A 74 -4.49 -10.23 8.63
N SER A 75 -4.01 -10.37 7.39
CA SER A 75 -4.87 -10.40 6.20
C SER A 75 -5.87 -11.57 6.22
N VAL A 76 -5.48 -12.69 6.81
CA VAL A 76 -6.34 -13.87 6.98
C VAL A 76 -7.22 -13.73 8.23
N LEU A 77 -6.62 -13.39 9.36
CA LEU A 77 -7.33 -13.33 10.64
C LEU A 77 -8.37 -12.22 10.68
N ALA A 78 -8.05 -11.04 10.11
CA ALA A 78 -8.94 -9.89 10.15
C ALA A 78 -10.22 -10.11 9.35
N GLY A 79 -10.15 -10.79 8.19
CA GLY A 79 -11.34 -11.15 7.42
C GLY A 79 -12.27 -12.05 8.24
N VAL A 80 -11.72 -13.13 8.83
CA VAL A 80 -12.49 -14.06 9.68
C VAL A 80 -13.08 -13.35 10.91
N LEU A 81 -12.31 -12.47 11.53
CA LEU A 81 -12.77 -11.72 12.70
C LEU A 81 -13.89 -10.72 12.33
N ALA A 82 -13.71 -9.98 11.23
CA ALA A 82 -14.71 -9.05 10.73
C ALA A 82 -16.05 -9.73 10.41
N ASP A 83 -16.00 -10.97 9.89
CA ASP A 83 -17.21 -11.74 9.57
C ASP A 83 -17.86 -12.37 10.82
N ARG A 84 -17.05 -12.78 11.82
CA ARG A 84 -17.56 -13.45 13.04
C ARG A 84 -17.96 -12.49 14.13
N VAL A 85 -17.13 -11.52 14.43
CA VAL A 85 -17.30 -10.57 15.55
C VAL A 85 -17.96 -9.29 15.10
N GLY A 86 -17.76 -8.90 13.85
CA GLY A 86 -18.23 -7.64 13.28
C GLY A 86 -17.07 -6.77 12.81
N ARG A 87 -17.38 -5.85 11.90
CA ARG A 87 -16.38 -5.01 11.26
C ARG A 87 -15.88 -3.90 12.18
N ARG A 88 -16.80 -3.24 12.87
CA ARG A 88 -16.48 -2.19 13.84
C ARG A 88 -15.72 -2.70 15.06
N PRO A 89 -16.12 -3.79 15.77
CA PRO A 89 -15.34 -4.34 16.87
C PRO A 89 -13.94 -4.78 16.46
N THR A 90 -13.79 -5.42 15.29
CA THR A 90 -12.48 -5.84 14.77
C THR A 90 -11.58 -4.64 14.52
N LEU A 91 -12.12 -3.56 13.95
CA LEU A 91 -11.38 -2.32 13.73
C LEU A 91 -10.99 -1.65 15.06
N LEU A 92 -11.86 -1.63 16.06
CA LEU A 92 -11.57 -1.10 17.40
C LEU A 92 -10.45 -1.92 18.09
N ILE A 93 -10.55 -3.24 18.08
CA ILE A 93 -9.51 -4.12 18.62
C ILE A 93 -8.16 -3.84 17.94
N SER A 94 -8.15 -3.72 16.61
CA SER A 94 -6.96 -3.38 15.83
C SER A 94 -6.33 -2.06 16.30
N GLN A 95 -7.11 -1.00 16.44
CA GLN A 95 -6.62 0.32 16.87
C GLN A 95 -6.10 0.32 18.30
N LEU A 96 -6.83 -0.30 19.23
CA LEU A 96 -6.43 -0.40 20.63
C LEU A 96 -5.18 -1.26 20.81
N ALA A 97 -5.09 -2.40 20.11
CA ALA A 97 -3.91 -3.26 20.15
C ALA A 97 -2.69 -2.56 19.54
N THR A 98 -2.87 -1.82 18.44
CA THR A 98 -1.82 -0.99 17.84
C THR A 98 -1.33 0.08 18.82
N ALA A 99 -2.25 0.82 19.46
CA ALA A 99 -1.91 1.86 20.42
C ALA A 99 -1.18 1.28 21.63
N ALA A 100 -1.63 0.15 22.17
CA ALA A 100 -0.97 -0.54 23.28
C ALA A 100 0.44 -1.02 22.90
N ALA A 101 0.59 -1.68 21.74
CA ALA A 101 1.89 -2.14 21.25
C ALA A 101 2.88 -0.98 21.05
N MET A 102 2.42 0.14 20.50
CA MET A 102 3.23 1.34 20.32
C MET A 102 3.65 1.96 21.66
N ALA A 103 2.72 2.09 22.61
CA ALA A 103 3.05 2.60 23.94
C ALA A 103 4.11 1.73 24.64
N VAL A 104 3.97 0.40 24.58
CA VAL A 104 4.93 -0.53 25.18
C VAL A 104 6.29 -0.46 24.49
N LEU A 105 6.33 -0.41 23.14
CA LEU A 105 7.56 -0.31 22.35
C LEU A 105 8.40 0.91 22.72
N GLY A 106 7.78 2.04 23.10
CA GLY A 106 8.49 3.23 23.52
C GLY A 106 9.39 3.05 24.77
N PHE A 107 9.09 2.05 25.60
CA PHE A 107 9.83 1.77 26.83
C PHE A 107 10.69 0.51 26.77
N VAL A 108 10.48 -0.36 25.78
CA VAL A 108 11.22 -1.61 25.63
C VAL A 108 12.59 -1.34 25.00
N ARG A 109 13.62 -1.96 25.61
CA ARG A 109 15.02 -1.84 25.16
C ARG A 109 15.62 -3.16 24.69
N GLU A 110 15.06 -4.28 25.11
CA GLU A 110 15.54 -5.61 24.76
C GLU A 110 15.24 -5.93 23.29
N PRO A 111 16.27 -6.23 22.45
CA PRO A 111 16.08 -6.46 21.02
C PRO A 111 15.08 -7.58 20.68
N ALA A 112 15.14 -8.70 21.40
CA ALA A 112 14.22 -9.81 21.17
C ALA A 112 12.77 -9.42 21.43
N LEU A 113 12.51 -8.64 22.49
CA LEU A 113 11.17 -8.17 22.83
C LEU A 113 10.68 -7.12 21.83
N ILE A 114 11.56 -6.24 21.32
CA ILE A 114 11.22 -5.33 20.23
C ILE A 114 10.77 -6.12 18.99
N ALA A 115 11.50 -7.15 18.59
CA ALA A 115 11.16 -7.98 17.43
C ALA A 115 9.78 -8.65 17.58
N VAL A 116 9.49 -9.21 18.76
CA VAL A 116 8.19 -9.84 19.05
C VAL A 116 7.06 -8.79 19.04
N LEU A 117 7.26 -7.66 19.69
CA LEU A 117 6.25 -6.58 19.75
C LEU A 117 5.97 -5.99 18.36
N VAL A 118 7.00 -5.85 17.51
CA VAL A 118 6.80 -5.35 16.13
C VAL A 118 6.07 -6.39 15.26
N CYS A 119 6.27 -7.68 15.48
CA CYS A 119 5.48 -8.73 14.83
C CYS A 119 4.00 -8.63 15.25
N VAL A 120 3.72 -8.50 16.55
CA VAL A 120 2.36 -8.30 17.08
C VAL A 120 1.74 -7.00 16.55
N LEU A 121 2.54 -5.93 16.48
CA LEU A 121 2.13 -4.66 15.87
C LEU A 121 1.77 -4.84 14.39
N GLY A 122 2.54 -5.65 13.65
CA GLY A 122 2.25 -5.99 12.26
C GLY A 122 0.88 -6.65 12.10
N VAL A 123 0.53 -7.58 13.00
CA VAL A 123 -0.81 -8.19 13.03
C VAL A 123 -1.87 -7.15 13.35
N ALA A 124 -1.69 -6.40 14.44
CA ALA A 124 -2.68 -5.44 14.91
C ALA A 124 -2.95 -4.34 13.87
N ALA A 125 -1.92 -3.66 13.38
CA ALA A 125 -2.06 -2.51 12.49
C ALA A 125 -2.64 -2.88 11.11
N ASN A 126 -2.24 -4.04 10.54
CA ASN A 126 -2.72 -4.45 9.23
C ASN A 126 -4.13 -5.05 9.26
N ALA A 127 -4.66 -5.45 10.40
CA ALA A 127 -6.04 -5.91 10.54
C ALA A 127 -7.08 -4.80 10.29
N ALA A 128 -6.71 -3.52 10.44
CA ALA A 128 -7.60 -2.39 10.15
C ALA A 128 -7.99 -2.29 8.67
N ARG A 129 -7.07 -2.59 7.74
CA ARG A 129 -7.26 -2.36 6.30
C ARG A 129 -8.46 -3.10 5.71
N PRO A 130 -8.63 -4.41 5.87
CA PRO A 130 -9.81 -5.12 5.34
C PRO A 130 -11.12 -4.65 5.99
N CYS A 131 -11.10 -4.29 7.28
CA CYS A 131 -12.28 -3.76 7.95
C CYS A 131 -12.71 -2.41 7.37
N ILE A 132 -11.76 -1.49 7.15
CA ILE A 132 -12.04 -0.18 6.53
C ILE A 132 -12.62 -0.37 5.13
N GLN A 133 -12.02 -1.25 4.31
CA GLN A 133 -12.51 -1.53 2.96
C GLN A 133 -13.92 -2.10 2.97
N ALA A 134 -14.21 -3.02 3.89
CA ALA A 134 -15.54 -3.60 4.03
C ALA A 134 -16.58 -2.56 4.48
N ILE A 135 -16.26 -1.73 5.48
CA ILE A 135 -17.15 -0.66 5.97
C ILE A 135 -17.44 0.34 4.84
N ILE A 136 -16.44 0.76 4.04
CA ILE A 136 -16.66 1.64 2.89
C ILE A 136 -17.61 0.99 1.88
N ALA A 137 -17.39 -0.29 1.56
CA ALA A 137 -18.22 -1.02 0.61
C ALA A 137 -19.68 -1.18 1.07
N ASP A 138 -19.92 -1.18 2.40
CA ASP A 138 -21.26 -1.30 2.95
C ASP A 138 -21.98 0.05 3.08
N LEU A 139 -21.25 1.10 3.49
CA LEU A 139 -21.83 2.43 3.72
C LEU A 139 -22.11 3.17 2.41
N VAL A 140 -21.32 2.91 1.36
CA VAL A 140 -21.34 3.70 0.13
C VAL A 140 -22.07 2.95 -0.98
N PRO A 141 -23.05 3.57 -1.67
CA PRO A 141 -23.71 3.01 -2.84
C PRO A 141 -22.70 2.55 -3.91
N GLN A 142 -23.07 1.53 -4.69
CA GLN A 142 -22.15 0.86 -5.62
C GLN A 142 -21.56 1.84 -6.65
N GLU A 143 -22.35 2.79 -7.14
CA GLU A 143 -21.95 3.84 -8.09
C GLU A 143 -20.87 4.77 -7.53
N ASP A 144 -20.85 5.01 -6.22
CA ASP A 144 -19.92 5.93 -5.56
C ASP A 144 -18.69 5.24 -4.93
N ARG A 145 -18.64 3.91 -4.90
CA ARG A 145 -17.56 3.15 -4.23
C ARG A 145 -16.17 3.48 -4.78
N VAL A 146 -16.03 3.60 -6.10
CA VAL A 146 -14.74 3.94 -6.73
C VAL A 146 -14.25 5.31 -6.23
N ARG A 147 -15.17 6.28 -6.12
CA ARG A 147 -14.88 7.61 -5.60
C ARG A 147 -14.47 7.55 -4.11
N ALA A 148 -15.21 6.82 -3.30
CA ALA A 148 -14.93 6.67 -1.88
C ALA A 148 -13.55 5.99 -1.62
N PHE A 149 -13.22 4.93 -2.34
CA PHE A 149 -11.91 4.29 -2.26
C PHE A 149 -10.78 5.22 -2.72
N SER A 150 -11.00 6.02 -3.76
CA SER A 150 -10.03 7.01 -4.21
C SER A 150 -9.77 8.09 -3.16
N LEU A 151 -10.83 8.60 -2.52
CA LEU A 151 -10.71 9.57 -1.42
C LEU A 151 -9.97 8.96 -0.22
N ASN A 152 -10.27 7.70 0.13
CA ASN A 152 -9.55 7.01 1.21
C ASN A 152 -8.06 6.79 0.86
N TYR A 153 -7.74 6.48 -0.38
CA TYR A 153 -6.36 6.38 -0.86
C TYR A 153 -5.62 7.73 -0.75
N TRP A 154 -6.30 8.83 -1.04
CA TRP A 154 -5.75 10.17 -0.84
C TRP A 154 -5.46 10.48 0.63
N ALA A 155 -6.38 10.12 1.55
CA ALA A 155 -6.13 10.26 2.99
C ALA A 155 -4.86 9.52 3.42
N VAL A 156 -4.65 8.31 2.89
CA VAL A 156 -3.46 7.50 3.18
C VAL A 156 -2.17 8.19 2.71
N ASN A 157 -2.15 8.70 1.48
CA ASN A 157 -0.93 9.29 0.91
C ASN A 157 -0.62 10.69 1.46
N ILE A 158 -1.65 11.54 1.64
CA ILE A 158 -1.50 12.85 2.31
C ILE A 158 -1.00 12.63 3.74
N GLY A 159 -1.66 11.72 4.47
CA GLY A 159 -1.26 11.38 5.83
C GLY A 159 0.18 10.87 5.89
N PHE A 160 0.59 9.99 4.99
CA PHE A 160 1.95 9.48 4.91
C PHE A 160 2.99 10.59 4.65
N GLY A 161 2.75 11.45 3.66
CA GLY A 161 3.68 12.53 3.33
C GLY A 161 3.85 13.53 4.48
N VAL A 162 2.73 14.01 5.06
CA VAL A 162 2.75 14.96 6.18
C VAL A 162 3.38 14.31 7.43
N ALA A 163 2.97 13.07 7.74
CA ALA A 163 3.50 12.31 8.87
C ALA A 163 5.01 12.11 8.78
N SER A 164 5.52 11.75 7.59
CA SER A 164 6.96 11.51 7.41
C SER A 164 7.78 12.76 7.66
N ALA A 165 7.35 13.92 7.15
CA ALA A 165 8.01 15.18 7.40
C ALA A 165 7.96 15.58 8.90
N ALA A 166 6.77 15.48 9.53
CA ALA A 166 6.60 15.80 10.94
C ALA A 166 7.39 14.84 11.85
N ALA A 167 7.40 13.56 11.52
CA ALA A 167 8.12 12.54 12.29
C ALA A 167 9.64 12.78 12.30
N GLY A 168 10.21 13.23 11.18
CA GLY A 168 11.62 13.59 11.12
C GLY A 168 11.98 14.66 12.15
N LEU A 169 11.19 15.74 12.21
CA LEU A 169 11.38 16.83 13.18
C LEU A 169 11.15 16.38 14.63
N ILE A 170 10.14 15.53 14.86
CA ILE A 170 9.85 15.01 16.21
C ILE A 170 10.96 14.05 16.68
N ALA A 171 11.52 13.24 15.79
CA ALA A 171 12.57 12.27 16.10
C ALA A 171 13.84 12.94 16.64
N GLU A 172 14.15 14.18 16.23
CA GLU A 172 15.26 14.96 16.75
C GLU A 172 15.12 15.28 18.26
N HIS A 173 13.86 15.30 18.75
CA HIS A 173 13.57 15.50 20.18
C HIS A 173 13.42 14.17 20.94
N GLY A 174 13.59 13.04 20.27
CA GLY A 174 13.56 11.70 20.84
C GLY A 174 12.47 10.80 20.28
N TYR A 175 12.84 9.57 19.99
CA TYR A 175 11.94 8.57 19.39
C TYR A 175 10.75 8.19 20.28
N LEU A 176 10.85 8.35 21.61
CA LEU A 176 9.74 8.09 22.54
C LEU A 176 8.49 8.92 22.17
N LEU A 177 8.69 10.18 21.74
CA LEU A 177 7.59 11.04 21.31
C LEU A 177 6.86 10.48 20.09
N LEU A 178 7.58 9.82 19.17
CA LEU A 178 6.97 9.15 18.01
C LEU A 178 6.10 7.96 18.44
N PHE A 179 6.61 7.13 19.36
CA PHE A 179 5.87 5.99 19.89
C PHE A 179 4.59 6.42 20.61
N LEU A 180 4.70 7.40 21.51
CA LEU A 180 3.55 7.92 22.26
C LEU A 180 2.56 8.67 21.35
N GLY A 181 3.05 9.48 20.41
CA GLY A 181 2.23 10.16 19.42
C GLY A 181 1.41 9.19 18.57
N ASN A 182 2.03 8.08 18.14
CA ASN A 182 1.33 7.03 17.41
C ASN A 182 0.28 6.32 18.31
N ALA A 183 0.61 6.03 19.57
CA ALA A 183 -0.32 5.45 20.52
C ALA A 183 -1.54 6.36 20.76
N VAL A 184 -1.30 7.67 20.98
CA VAL A 184 -2.38 8.66 21.14
C VAL A 184 -3.24 8.76 19.89
N SER A 185 -2.63 8.80 18.69
CA SER A 185 -3.36 8.80 17.42
C SER A 185 -4.26 7.56 17.30
N GLY A 186 -3.75 6.37 17.63
CA GLY A 186 -4.54 5.13 17.65
C GLY A 186 -5.72 5.18 18.62
N LEU A 187 -5.53 5.74 19.81
CA LEU A 187 -6.61 5.93 20.79
C LEU A 187 -7.68 6.92 20.30
N VAL A 188 -7.25 8.05 19.71
CA VAL A 188 -8.18 9.02 19.09
C VAL A 188 -8.98 8.36 17.97
N CYS A 189 -8.34 7.56 17.12
CA CYS A 189 -9.04 6.79 16.09
C CYS A 189 -10.07 5.82 16.70
N ALA A 190 -9.69 5.09 17.76
CA ALA A 190 -10.60 4.17 18.44
C ALA A 190 -11.83 4.92 19.00
N VAL A 191 -11.63 6.10 19.61
CA VAL A 191 -12.74 6.96 20.10
C VAL A 191 -13.64 7.41 18.95
N VAL A 192 -13.08 7.91 17.84
CA VAL A 192 -13.87 8.33 16.67
C VAL A 192 -14.68 7.15 16.12
N ILE A 193 -14.05 5.99 15.94
CA ILE A 193 -14.71 4.78 15.43
C ILE A 193 -15.82 4.35 16.39
N PHE A 194 -15.57 4.38 17.70
CA PHE A 194 -16.53 3.96 18.70
C PHE A 194 -17.81 4.82 18.69
N PHE A 195 -17.70 6.14 18.53
CA PHE A 195 -18.87 7.03 18.60
C PHE A 195 -19.51 7.33 17.24
N LYS A 196 -18.75 7.22 16.14
CA LYS A 196 -19.20 7.77 14.85
C LYS A 196 -19.33 6.75 13.72
N VAL A 197 -18.71 5.56 13.85
CA VAL A 197 -18.78 4.52 12.82
C VAL A 197 -19.76 3.44 13.28
N PRO A 198 -20.84 3.18 12.54
CA PRO A 198 -21.80 2.13 12.87
C PRO A 198 -21.21 0.73 12.62
N GLU A 199 -21.82 -0.29 13.23
CA GLU A 199 -21.57 -1.66 12.82
C GLU A 199 -22.29 -1.90 11.47
N THR A 200 -21.54 -2.42 10.50
CA THR A 200 -22.06 -2.66 9.14
C THR A 200 -22.15 -4.14 8.79
N ARG A 201 -21.92 -5.02 9.77
CA ARG A 201 -22.06 -6.46 9.55
C ARG A 201 -23.46 -6.79 9.05
N PRO A 202 -23.63 -7.47 7.91
CA PRO A 202 -24.93 -7.94 7.46
C PRO A 202 -25.56 -8.84 8.55
N GLU A 203 -26.79 -8.55 8.94
CA GLU A 203 -27.55 -9.49 9.79
C GLU A 203 -27.60 -10.83 9.06
N ARG A 204 -27.20 -11.90 9.75
CA ARG A 204 -27.45 -13.24 9.22
C ARG A 204 -28.96 -13.39 9.09
N VAL A 205 -29.48 -13.26 7.87
CA VAL A 205 -30.82 -13.77 7.59
C VAL A 205 -30.76 -15.25 7.96
N PRO A 206 -31.58 -15.73 8.90
CA PRO A 206 -31.67 -17.15 9.20
C PRO A 206 -31.95 -17.81 7.84
N ALA A 207 -31.08 -18.71 7.39
CA ALA A 207 -31.35 -19.50 6.21
C ALA A 207 -32.73 -20.13 6.43
N ALA A 208 -33.71 -19.74 5.64
CA ALA A 208 -34.99 -20.43 5.57
C ALA A 208 -34.63 -21.91 5.41
N ALA A 209 -35.17 -22.75 6.31
CA ALA A 209 -34.80 -24.11 6.60
C ALA A 209 -34.51 -24.98 5.36
N GLY A 210 -33.33 -24.80 4.77
CA GLY A 210 -32.71 -25.66 3.78
C GLY A 210 -31.37 -26.07 4.36
N ASP A 211 -31.07 -27.33 4.27
CA ASP A 211 -29.93 -28.02 4.84
C ASP A 211 -28.62 -27.18 4.57
N PRO A 212 -27.79 -26.84 5.59
CA PRO A 212 -26.52 -26.15 5.39
C PRO A 212 -25.57 -26.87 4.40
N ALA A 213 -25.79 -28.18 4.20
CA ALA A 213 -25.11 -29.00 3.21
C ALA A 213 -25.50 -28.66 1.76
N ASP A 214 -26.72 -28.16 1.53
CA ASP A 214 -27.18 -27.80 0.19
C ASP A 214 -26.78 -26.38 -0.23
N ALA A 215 -26.68 -25.43 0.70
CA ALA A 215 -26.14 -24.11 0.42
C ALA A 215 -24.63 -24.18 0.08
N ALA A 216 -23.85 -25.01 0.75
CA ALA A 216 -22.45 -25.28 0.44
C ALA A 216 -22.25 -26.04 -0.88
N LYS A 217 -23.28 -26.82 -1.30
CA LYS A 217 -23.30 -27.52 -2.60
C LYS A 217 -23.75 -26.64 -3.74
N ALA A 218 -24.64 -25.67 -3.51
CA ALA A 218 -25.11 -24.73 -4.53
C ALA A 218 -23.99 -23.78 -5.00
N ASP A 219 -23.10 -23.34 -4.10
CA ASP A 219 -21.89 -22.56 -4.44
C ASP A 219 -20.79 -23.41 -5.10
N SER A 220 -20.86 -24.73 -4.99
CA SER A 220 -19.88 -25.66 -5.57
C SER A 220 -20.38 -26.46 -6.78
N ALA A 221 -21.66 -26.39 -7.09
CA ALA A 221 -22.25 -27.14 -8.20
C ALA A 221 -22.14 -26.38 -9.53
N GLY A 222 -21.01 -26.55 -10.22
CA GLY A 222 -20.92 -26.22 -11.63
C GLY A 222 -19.63 -25.68 -12.21
N ALA A 223 -18.69 -25.15 -11.41
CA ALA A 223 -17.39 -24.77 -11.95
C ALA A 223 -16.31 -25.76 -11.45
N PRO A 224 -15.43 -26.30 -12.31
CA PRO A 224 -14.33 -27.13 -11.87
C PRO A 224 -13.47 -26.31 -10.90
N SER A 225 -13.32 -26.78 -9.65
CA SER A 225 -12.52 -26.10 -8.64
C SER A 225 -11.06 -26.08 -9.10
N VAL A 226 -10.61 -24.94 -9.66
CA VAL A 226 -9.21 -24.76 -10.06
C VAL A 226 -8.36 -24.83 -8.81
N GLY A 227 -7.64 -25.94 -8.60
CA GLY A 227 -6.76 -26.12 -7.45
C GLY A 227 -5.63 -25.08 -7.44
N LEU A 228 -5.07 -24.80 -6.26
CA LEU A 228 -3.86 -23.92 -6.14
C LEU A 228 -2.72 -24.43 -7.05
N GLY A 229 -2.57 -25.76 -7.19
CA GLY A 229 -1.58 -26.37 -8.08
C GLY A 229 -1.75 -25.99 -9.56
N THR A 230 -2.97 -25.70 -10.02
CA THR A 230 -3.22 -25.23 -11.39
C THR A 230 -2.71 -23.80 -11.56
N VAL A 231 -2.93 -22.92 -10.57
CA VAL A 231 -2.42 -21.54 -10.59
C VAL A 231 -0.89 -21.53 -10.63
N LEU A 232 -0.24 -22.35 -9.80
CA LEU A 232 1.22 -22.45 -9.74
C LEU A 232 1.84 -23.08 -11.02
N ARG A 233 1.06 -23.80 -11.82
CA ARG A 233 1.48 -24.35 -13.11
C ARG A 233 1.23 -23.40 -14.28
N ASP A 234 0.50 -22.34 -14.08
CA ASP A 234 0.33 -21.28 -15.09
C ASP A 234 1.61 -20.46 -15.20
N THR A 235 2.48 -20.88 -16.11
CA THR A 235 3.82 -20.30 -16.28
C THR A 235 3.80 -18.82 -16.66
N LYS A 236 2.81 -18.38 -17.45
CA LYS A 236 2.65 -16.97 -17.84
C LYS A 236 2.30 -16.11 -16.64
N PHE A 237 1.31 -16.55 -15.87
CA PHE A 237 0.90 -15.86 -14.65
C PHE A 237 2.04 -15.83 -13.62
N MET A 238 2.68 -16.98 -13.38
CA MET A 238 3.78 -17.09 -12.41
C MET A 238 5.01 -16.26 -12.83
N ALA A 239 5.28 -16.12 -14.11
CA ALA A 239 6.33 -15.22 -14.58
C ALA A 239 6.00 -13.75 -14.25
N VAL A 240 4.75 -13.30 -14.49
CA VAL A 240 4.31 -11.95 -14.12
C VAL A 240 4.37 -11.75 -12.61
N VAL A 241 3.94 -12.73 -11.81
CA VAL A 241 4.03 -12.71 -10.34
C VAL A 241 5.49 -12.60 -9.87
N GLY A 242 6.39 -13.39 -10.47
CA GLY A 242 7.83 -13.35 -10.14
C GLY A 242 8.49 -12.01 -10.48
N LEU A 243 8.13 -11.40 -11.62
CA LEU A 243 8.62 -10.08 -12.00
C LEU A 243 8.05 -8.98 -11.08
N ALA A 244 6.77 -9.06 -10.72
CA ALA A 244 6.16 -8.15 -9.76
C ALA A 244 6.79 -8.29 -8.36
N PHE A 245 7.09 -9.51 -7.92
CA PHE A 245 7.84 -9.78 -6.69
C PHE A 245 9.21 -9.11 -6.70
N LEU A 246 9.96 -9.23 -7.80
CA LEU A 246 11.28 -8.63 -7.94
C LEU A 246 11.24 -7.10 -7.84
N VAL A 247 10.28 -6.45 -8.51
CA VAL A 247 10.08 -5.00 -8.40
C VAL A 247 9.64 -4.61 -6.99
N ALA A 248 8.74 -5.38 -6.37
CA ALA A 248 8.31 -5.15 -5.00
C ALA A 248 9.47 -5.27 -4.00
N MET A 249 10.39 -6.22 -4.19
CA MET A 249 11.62 -6.35 -3.39
C MET A 249 12.47 -5.08 -3.43
N VAL A 250 12.63 -4.49 -4.61
CA VAL A 250 13.32 -3.20 -4.78
C VAL A 250 12.56 -2.07 -4.09
N LEU A 251 11.25 -1.99 -4.29
CA LEU A 251 10.42 -0.96 -3.65
C LEU A 251 10.52 -1.02 -2.11
N MET A 252 10.53 -2.23 -1.52
CA MET A 252 10.56 -2.35 -0.05
C MET A 252 11.87 -1.82 0.59
N GLN A 253 12.88 -1.48 -0.20
CA GLN A 253 14.12 -0.89 0.32
C GLN A 253 13.91 0.52 0.93
N TYR A 254 12.83 1.23 0.58
CA TYR A 254 12.53 2.52 1.20
C TYR A 254 12.22 2.40 2.70
N THR A 255 11.76 1.24 3.16
CA THR A 255 11.32 1.04 4.55
C THR A 255 12.47 0.90 5.54
N THR A 256 13.60 0.33 5.09
CA THR A 256 14.72 -0.01 5.96
C THR A 256 16.05 0.49 5.40
N SER A 257 16.37 0.15 4.16
CA SER A 257 17.71 0.39 3.61
C SER A 257 17.98 1.87 3.36
N LEU A 258 17.00 2.61 2.85
CA LEU A 258 17.15 4.06 2.62
C LEU A 258 17.43 4.83 3.92
N PRO A 259 16.62 4.70 4.99
CA PRO A 259 16.91 5.40 6.24
C PRO A 259 18.23 4.95 6.90
N VAL A 260 18.56 3.66 6.81
CA VAL A 260 19.83 3.14 7.35
C VAL A 260 21.02 3.74 6.62
N THR A 261 20.99 3.82 5.29
CA THR A 261 22.05 4.44 4.49
C THR A 261 22.21 5.91 4.83
N MET A 262 21.12 6.69 4.83
CA MET A 262 21.15 8.11 5.19
C MET A 262 21.70 8.31 6.61
N GLY A 263 21.28 7.48 7.58
CA GLY A 263 21.79 7.55 8.96
C GLY A 263 23.30 7.23 9.05
N LYS A 264 23.79 6.22 8.31
CA LYS A 264 25.24 5.90 8.24
C LYS A 264 26.07 7.02 7.59
N GLU A 265 25.49 7.78 6.67
CA GLU A 265 26.12 8.95 6.03
C GLU A 265 26.02 10.23 6.88
N GLY A 266 25.40 10.18 8.05
CA GLY A 266 25.32 11.29 9.00
C GLY A 266 24.15 12.26 8.76
N PHE A 267 23.20 11.90 7.90
CA PHE A 267 21.97 12.69 7.74
C PHE A 267 21.07 12.55 8.97
N SER A 268 20.40 13.64 9.31
CA SER A 268 19.46 13.68 10.43
C SER A 268 18.16 12.95 10.15
N SER A 269 17.39 12.66 11.19
CA SER A 269 16.04 12.12 11.05
C SER A 269 15.11 13.10 10.31
N ALA A 270 15.34 14.43 10.45
CA ALA A 270 14.59 15.45 9.71
C ALA A 270 14.90 15.40 8.22
N ASP A 271 16.16 15.22 7.82
CA ASP A 271 16.55 15.06 6.42
C ASP A 271 15.85 13.86 5.78
N TYR A 272 15.86 12.70 6.45
CA TYR A 272 15.14 11.54 5.98
C TYR A 272 13.63 11.78 5.89
N GLY A 273 13.05 12.44 6.90
CA GLY A 273 11.63 12.82 6.91
C GLY A 273 11.23 13.65 5.69
N VAL A 274 12.05 14.65 5.35
CA VAL A 274 11.84 15.49 4.15
C VAL A 274 11.97 14.65 2.87
N VAL A 275 13.02 13.83 2.76
CA VAL A 275 13.27 12.98 1.59
C VAL A 275 12.10 12.04 1.35
N ILE A 276 11.66 11.30 2.36
CA ILE A 276 10.59 10.28 2.17
C ILE A 276 9.20 10.91 2.02
N SER A 277 8.99 12.13 2.55
CA SER A 277 7.73 12.86 2.35
C SER A 277 7.46 13.18 0.88
N MET A 278 8.52 13.30 0.06
CA MET A 278 8.40 13.53 -1.37
C MET A 278 7.72 12.38 -2.10
N ASN A 279 7.84 11.14 -1.62
CA ASN A 279 7.07 10.02 -2.18
C ASN A 279 5.55 10.31 -2.10
N GLY A 280 5.05 10.64 -0.91
CA GLY A 280 3.62 10.97 -0.75
C GLY A 280 3.19 12.17 -1.60
N LEU A 281 4.02 13.21 -1.67
CA LEU A 281 3.74 14.39 -2.47
C LEU A 281 3.68 14.07 -3.97
N VAL A 282 4.67 13.33 -4.48
CA VAL A 282 4.72 12.94 -5.89
C VAL A 282 3.56 12.02 -6.25
N VAL A 283 3.18 11.08 -5.38
CA VAL A 283 1.99 10.24 -5.58
C VAL A 283 0.74 11.10 -5.72
N VAL A 284 0.51 12.04 -4.80
CA VAL A 284 -0.69 12.89 -4.82
C VAL A 284 -0.74 13.77 -6.07
N LEU A 285 0.39 14.36 -6.48
CA LEU A 285 0.43 15.28 -7.61
C LEU A 285 0.51 14.58 -8.96
N ALA A 286 1.28 13.49 -9.07
CA ALA A 286 1.63 12.89 -10.35
C ALA A 286 0.75 11.69 -10.74
N GLN A 287 0.10 11.01 -9.81
CA GLN A 287 -0.63 9.77 -10.11
C GLN A 287 -1.72 9.95 -11.16
N ILE A 288 -2.56 10.98 -11.02
CA ILE A 288 -3.65 11.21 -11.97
C ILE A 288 -3.12 11.62 -13.36
N PRO A 289 -2.22 12.63 -13.50
CA PRO A 289 -1.71 13.01 -14.80
C PRO A 289 -0.88 11.90 -15.47
N VAL A 290 -0.07 11.15 -14.71
CA VAL A 290 0.70 10.03 -15.26
C VAL A 290 -0.25 8.94 -15.79
N ASN A 291 -1.22 8.49 -14.99
CA ASN A 291 -2.17 7.47 -15.41
C ASN A 291 -3.02 7.90 -16.62
N ARG A 292 -3.41 9.18 -16.70
CA ARG A 292 -4.10 9.72 -17.88
C ARG A 292 -3.20 9.71 -19.13
N GLY A 293 -1.95 10.13 -18.99
CA GLY A 293 -0.97 10.14 -20.09
C GLY A 293 -0.67 8.73 -20.63
N LEU A 294 -0.75 7.71 -19.77
CA LEU A 294 -0.44 6.32 -20.10
C LEU A 294 -1.62 5.52 -20.64
N ARG A 295 -2.84 6.08 -20.69
CA ARG A 295 -4.06 5.34 -21.11
C ARG A 295 -3.94 4.67 -22.49
N LYS A 296 -3.16 5.24 -23.42
CA LYS A 296 -2.94 4.70 -24.77
C LYS A 296 -1.68 3.83 -24.87
N ALA A 297 -0.89 3.73 -23.82
CA ALA A 297 0.34 2.96 -23.85
C ALA A 297 0.08 1.48 -23.57
N LYS A 298 0.83 0.60 -24.21
CA LYS A 298 0.72 -0.85 -23.98
C LYS A 298 1.15 -1.17 -22.54
N PRO A 299 0.37 -1.97 -21.78
CA PRO A 299 0.67 -2.31 -20.38
C PRO A 299 2.08 -2.85 -20.16
N ILE A 300 2.56 -3.69 -21.07
CA ILE A 300 3.92 -4.24 -21.00
C ILE A 300 4.99 -3.14 -21.12
N THR A 301 4.81 -2.18 -22.01
CA THR A 301 5.73 -1.04 -22.14
C THR A 301 5.76 -0.21 -20.87
N ILE A 302 4.59 -0.01 -20.26
CA ILE A 302 4.49 0.68 -18.95
C ILE A 302 5.28 -0.07 -17.90
N LEU A 303 5.12 -1.40 -17.79
CA LEU A 303 5.82 -2.23 -16.81
C LEU A 303 7.34 -2.26 -17.04
N VAL A 304 7.80 -2.28 -18.29
CA VAL A 304 9.23 -2.18 -18.62
C VAL A 304 9.81 -0.85 -18.11
N VAL A 305 9.20 0.26 -18.50
CA VAL A 305 9.65 1.61 -18.09
C VAL A 305 9.57 1.77 -16.57
N ALA A 306 8.48 1.32 -15.95
CA ALA A 306 8.28 1.39 -14.50
C ALA A 306 9.34 0.59 -13.73
N SER A 307 9.71 -0.61 -14.21
CA SER A 307 10.75 -1.43 -13.59
C SER A 307 12.12 -0.75 -13.68
N LEU A 308 12.45 -0.13 -14.82
CA LEU A 308 13.68 0.64 -14.98
C LEU A 308 13.69 1.87 -14.05
N LEU A 309 12.61 2.66 -14.04
CA LEU A 309 12.50 3.83 -13.15
C LEU A 309 12.65 3.42 -11.68
N THR A 310 12.01 2.34 -11.26
CA THR A 310 12.14 1.83 -9.89
C THR A 310 13.57 1.36 -9.61
N GLY A 311 14.13 0.49 -10.45
CA GLY A 311 15.45 -0.06 -10.24
C GLY A 311 16.57 1.00 -10.27
N PHE A 312 16.57 1.88 -11.27
CA PHE A 312 17.56 2.95 -11.38
C PHE A 312 17.30 4.09 -10.39
N GLY A 313 16.02 4.37 -10.02
CA GLY A 313 15.70 5.33 -8.98
C GLY A 313 16.34 4.95 -7.65
N PHE A 314 16.25 3.68 -7.24
CA PHE A 314 16.99 3.17 -6.08
C PHE A 314 18.49 3.01 -6.36
N GLY A 315 18.88 2.58 -7.56
CA GLY A 315 20.29 2.45 -7.93
C GLY A 315 21.08 3.77 -7.86
N LEU A 316 20.47 4.87 -8.27
CA LEU A 316 21.05 6.21 -8.19
C LEU A 316 21.26 6.70 -6.74
N THR A 317 20.66 6.05 -5.77
CA THR A 317 20.89 6.34 -4.34
C THR A 317 22.35 6.11 -3.94
N ALA A 318 23.07 5.23 -4.62
CA ALA A 318 24.52 5.07 -4.42
C ALA A 318 25.35 6.34 -4.69
N LEU A 319 24.80 7.27 -5.48
CA LEU A 319 25.44 8.55 -5.85
C LEU A 319 24.86 9.73 -5.03
N ALA A 320 23.96 9.45 -4.09
CA ALA A 320 23.26 10.49 -3.33
C ALA A 320 24.03 10.86 -2.06
N HIS A 321 24.77 11.97 -2.11
CA HIS A 321 25.53 12.52 -0.97
C HIS A 321 24.94 13.86 -0.50
N SER A 322 23.71 14.18 -0.88
CA SER A 322 23.01 15.40 -0.44
C SER A 322 21.51 15.21 -0.47
N VAL A 323 20.77 15.92 0.39
CA VAL A 323 19.32 15.85 0.48
C VAL A 323 18.61 16.08 -0.87
N PRO A 324 19.00 17.09 -1.69
CA PRO A 324 18.37 17.27 -3.01
C PRO A 324 18.54 16.07 -3.95
N VAL A 325 19.69 15.38 -3.93
CA VAL A 325 19.92 14.19 -4.76
C VAL A 325 19.08 13.02 -4.24
N TYR A 326 18.98 12.81 -2.94
CA TYR A 326 18.05 11.84 -2.36
C TYR A 326 16.60 12.11 -2.76
N ILE A 327 16.16 13.37 -2.73
CA ILE A 327 14.82 13.77 -3.20
C ILE A 327 14.63 13.38 -4.68
N LEU A 328 15.62 13.64 -5.52
CA LEU A 328 15.54 13.28 -6.93
C LEU A 328 15.39 11.77 -7.13
N THR A 329 16.17 10.95 -6.39
CA THR A 329 16.05 9.48 -6.47
C THR A 329 14.66 9.00 -6.04
N VAL A 330 14.11 9.59 -4.96
CA VAL A 330 12.74 9.31 -4.50
C VAL A 330 11.71 9.67 -5.57
N CYS A 331 11.84 10.83 -6.21
CA CYS A 331 10.93 11.22 -7.29
C CYS A 331 10.98 10.22 -8.46
N VAL A 332 12.17 9.76 -8.84
CA VAL A 332 12.34 8.82 -9.95
C VAL A 332 11.69 7.46 -9.65
N TRP A 333 12.00 6.84 -8.50
CA TRP A 333 11.41 5.54 -8.19
C TRP A 333 9.91 5.63 -7.87
N THR A 334 9.43 6.77 -7.33
CA THR A 334 8.00 6.98 -7.12
C THR A 334 7.22 7.04 -8.42
N LEU A 335 7.77 7.63 -9.48
CA LEU A 335 7.15 7.56 -10.82
C LEU A 335 7.06 6.12 -11.30
N GLY A 336 8.12 5.31 -11.08
CA GLY A 336 8.08 3.88 -11.35
C GLY A 336 6.98 3.16 -10.56
N GLU A 337 6.84 3.45 -9.28
CA GLU A 337 5.80 2.90 -8.41
C GLU A 337 4.39 3.21 -8.90
N ILE A 338 4.11 4.49 -9.23
CA ILE A 338 2.81 4.96 -9.73
C ILE A 338 2.41 4.23 -11.02
N MET A 339 3.38 3.95 -11.87
CA MET A 339 3.16 3.24 -13.14
C MET A 339 3.02 1.74 -12.95
N HIS A 340 3.87 1.15 -12.09
CA HIS A 340 3.96 -0.30 -11.90
C HIS A 340 2.74 -0.88 -11.18
N ASN A 341 2.37 -0.32 -10.02
CA ASN A 341 1.39 -0.93 -9.13
C ASN A 341 0.01 -1.15 -9.78
N PRO A 342 -0.65 -0.14 -10.39
CA PRO A 342 -1.95 -0.35 -11.01
C PRO A 342 -1.84 -1.25 -12.25
N THR A 343 -0.78 -1.11 -13.04
CA THR A 343 -0.61 -1.85 -14.30
C THR A 343 -0.35 -3.33 -14.05
N SER A 344 0.51 -3.68 -13.08
CA SER A 344 0.81 -5.08 -12.76
C SER A 344 -0.38 -5.78 -12.11
N MET A 345 -1.16 -5.07 -11.28
CA MET A 345 -2.38 -5.58 -10.69
C MET A 345 -3.47 -5.83 -11.75
N ALA A 346 -3.62 -4.91 -12.71
CA ALA A 346 -4.54 -5.08 -13.83
C ALA A 346 -4.15 -6.25 -14.74
N LEU A 347 -2.84 -6.40 -15.02
CA LEU A 347 -2.33 -7.54 -15.80
C LEU A 347 -2.57 -8.86 -15.08
N ALA A 348 -2.30 -8.94 -13.78
CA ALA A 348 -2.57 -10.13 -12.98
C ALA A 348 -4.06 -10.48 -12.96
N ALA A 349 -4.94 -9.48 -12.90
CA ALA A 349 -6.40 -9.67 -12.97
C ALA A 349 -6.85 -10.16 -14.36
N ALA A 350 -6.29 -9.62 -15.44
CA ALA A 350 -6.60 -10.00 -16.82
C ALA A 350 -6.16 -11.43 -17.15
N LEU A 351 -5.05 -11.89 -16.59
CA LEU A 351 -4.58 -13.28 -16.71
C LEU A 351 -5.39 -14.26 -15.88
N SER A 352 -6.21 -13.79 -14.95
CA SER A 352 -6.96 -14.64 -14.02
C SER A 352 -8.29 -15.09 -14.63
N PRO A 353 -8.54 -16.41 -14.79
CA PRO A 353 -9.85 -16.92 -15.21
C PRO A 353 -10.95 -16.45 -14.25
N ILE A 354 -12.12 -16.09 -14.77
CA ILE A 354 -13.24 -15.51 -14.00
C ILE A 354 -13.59 -16.39 -12.78
N HIS A 355 -13.68 -17.70 -12.99
CA HIS A 355 -14.02 -18.69 -11.96
C HIS A 355 -12.89 -18.99 -10.95
N ALA A 356 -11.66 -18.53 -11.20
CA ALA A 356 -10.50 -18.75 -10.33
C ALA A 356 -9.85 -17.45 -9.85
N ARG A 357 -10.44 -16.29 -10.19
CA ARG A 357 -9.84 -14.94 -9.96
C ARG A 357 -9.37 -14.73 -8.52
N GLY A 358 -10.12 -15.20 -7.52
CA GLY A 358 -9.73 -15.08 -6.11
C GLY A 358 -8.41 -15.80 -5.78
N ARG A 359 -8.17 -16.98 -6.35
CA ARG A 359 -6.93 -17.75 -6.12
C ARG A 359 -5.74 -17.12 -6.82
N TYR A 360 -5.90 -16.63 -8.04
CA TYR A 360 -4.87 -15.90 -8.76
C TYR A 360 -4.48 -14.61 -8.03
N GLN A 361 -5.46 -13.81 -7.59
CA GLN A 361 -5.20 -12.60 -6.80
C GLN A 361 -4.58 -12.93 -5.44
N GLY A 362 -4.93 -14.05 -4.83
CA GLY A 362 -4.29 -14.55 -3.61
C GLY A 362 -2.80 -14.83 -3.81
N VAL A 363 -2.42 -15.51 -4.89
CA VAL A 363 -1.00 -15.77 -5.22
C VAL A 363 -0.25 -14.47 -5.53
N TYR A 364 -0.86 -13.54 -6.26
CA TYR A 364 -0.28 -12.22 -6.53
C TYR A 364 -0.05 -11.43 -5.21
N SER A 365 -1.03 -11.44 -4.31
CA SER A 365 -0.92 -10.78 -3.00
C SER A 365 0.14 -11.42 -2.12
N LEU A 366 0.29 -12.75 -2.21
CA LEU A 366 1.34 -13.49 -1.48
C LEU A 366 2.75 -13.10 -1.96
N ALA A 367 2.93 -12.81 -3.25
CA ALA A 367 4.20 -12.30 -3.76
C ALA A 367 4.56 -10.93 -3.15
N TRP A 368 3.61 -10.02 -3.03
CA TRP A 368 3.80 -8.74 -2.36
C TRP A 368 4.11 -8.90 -0.86
N ALA A 369 3.38 -9.78 -0.17
CA ALA A 369 3.66 -10.10 1.24
C ALA A 369 5.06 -10.70 1.41
N GLY A 370 5.47 -11.60 0.51
CA GLY A 370 6.81 -12.16 0.46
C GLY A 370 7.89 -11.10 0.25
N ALA A 371 7.65 -10.13 -0.64
CA ALA A 371 8.57 -9.01 -0.87
C ALA A 371 8.67 -8.09 0.35
N THR A 372 7.57 -7.82 1.04
CA THR A 372 7.55 -7.03 2.28
C THR A 372 8.36 -7.71 3.39
N PHE A 373 8.38 -9.04 3.42
CA PHE A 373 9.22 -9.81 4.34
C PHE A 373 10.67 -9.86 3.89
N ALA A 374 10.92 -10.32 2.66
CA ALA A 374 12.27 -10.63 2.17
C ALA A 374 13.07 -9.37 1.82
N GLY A 375 12.41 -8.31 1.30
CA GLY A 375 13.07 -7.07 0.87
C GLY A 375 13.89 -6.41 1.97
N PRO A 376 13.28 -6.00 3.09
CA PRO A 376 13.98 -5.39 4.20
C PRO A 376 15.04 -6.28 4.83
N LEU A 377 14.76 -7.58 4.96
CA LEU A 377 15.69 -8.56 5.54
C LEU A 377 16.96 -8.68 4.69
N LEU A 378 16.80 -8.92 3.39
CA LEU A 378 17.93 -9.03 2.47
C LEU A 378 18.67 -7.71 2.33
N GLY A 379 17.94 -6.58 2.29
CA GLY A 379 18.54 -5.25 2.26
C GLY A 379 19.43 -4.98 3.46
N GLY A 380 18.98 -5.28 4.66
CA GLY A 380 19.77 -5.15 5.89
C GLY A 380 21.01 -6.02 5.90
N ILE A 381 20.87 -7.31 5.51
CA ILE A 381 22.01 -8.25 5.40
C ILE A 381 23.04 -7.75 4.37
N LEU A 382 22.58 -7.30 3.20
CA LEU A 382 23.47 -6.79 2.15
C LEU A 382 24.24 -5.55 2.61
N ILE A 383 23.56 -4.61 3.30
CA ILE A 383 24.21 -3.41 3.83
C ILE A 383 25.29 -3.75 4.85
N ASP A 384 25.03 -4.72 5.74
CA ASP A 384 26.00 -5.08 6.78
C ASP A 384 27.15 -5.93 6.23
N SER A 385 26.90 -6.75 5.20
CA SER A 385 27.92 -7.67 4.67
C SER A 385 28.76 -7.06 3.53
N PHE A 386 28.14 -6.22 2.68
CA PHE A 386 28.76 -5.76 1.42
C PHE A 386 28.67 -4.23 1.23
N GLY A 387 28.04 -3.52 2.15
CA GLY A 387 27.85 -2.08 2.05
C GLY A 387 26.60 -1.66 1.26
N ALA A 388 26.22 -0.39 1.42
CA ALA A 388 25.01 0.18 0.81
C ALA A 388 25.10 0.24 -0.71
N ASP A 389 26.26 0.57 -1.28
CA ASP A 389 26.46 0.69 -2.73
C ASP A 389 26.16 -0.60 -3.46
N THR A 390 26.54 -1.75 -2.87
CA THR A 390 26.24 -3.08 -3.42
C THR A 390 24.74 -3.34 -3.46
N LEU A 391 24.01 -2.93 -2.42
CA LEU A 391 22.55 -3.04 -2.42
C LEU A 391 21.93 -2.17 -3.50
N TRP A 392 22.37 -0.92 -3.65
CA TRP A 392 21.79 0.01 -4.65
C TRP A 392 22.11 -0.46 -6.07
N ALA A 393 23.32 -0.94 -6.32
CA ALA A 393 23.65 -1.60 -7.59
C ALA A 393 22.77 -2.82 -7.84
N GLY A 394 22.53 -3.64 -6.82
CA GLY A 394 21.62 -4.78 -6.87
C GLY A 394 20.18 -4.39 -7.24
N CYS A 395 19.69 -3.25 -6.74
CA CYS A 395 18.38 -2.71 -7.10
C CYS A 395 18.31 -2.34 -8.59
N ALA A 396 19.34 -1.69 -9.14
CA ALA A 396 19.40 -1.38 -10.56
C ALA A 396 19.44 -2.66 -11.43
N VAL A 397 20.20 -3.67 -11.02
CA VAL A 397 20.25 -4.99 -11.70
C VAL A 397 18.88 -5.66 -11.63
N ALA A 398 18.24 -5.70 -10.47
CA ALA A 398 16.91 -6.30 -10.28
C ALA A 398 15.84 -5.61 -11.13
N GLY A 399 15.84 -4.27 -11.17
CA GLY A 399 14.93 -3.49 -12.01
C GLY A 399 15.15 -3.75 -13.50
N THR A 400 16.43 -3.86 -13.93
CA THR A 400 16.79 -4.21 -15.31
C THR A 400 16.36 -5.64 -15.66
N ALA A 401 16.56 -6.60 -14.75
CA ALA A 401 16.12 -7.98 -14.94
C ALA A 401 14.58 -8.06 -15.05
N ALA A 402 13.87 -7.33 -14.21
CA ALA A 402 12.40 -7.25 -14.30
C ALA A 402 11.94 -6.64 -15.63
N ALA A 403 12.55 -5.54 -16.06
CA ALA A 403 12.26 -4.89 -17.34
C ALA A 403 12.53 -5.83 -18.53
N ALA A 404 13.68 -6.52 -18.53
CA ALA A 404 14.02 -7.52 -19.55
C ALA A 404 13.00 -8.68 -19.55
N GLY A 405 12.60 -9.18 -18.37
CA GLY A 405 11.58 -10.21 -18.24
C GLY A 405 10.24 -9.79 -18.84
N TYR A 406 9.73 -8.61 -18.50
CA TYR A 406 8.51 -8.08 -19.11
C TYR A 406 8.66 -7.90 -20.62
N TRP A 407 9.81 -7.39 -21.09
CA TRP A 407 10.05 -7.21 -22.51
C TRP A 407 10.08 -8.55 -23.28
N LEU A 408 10.68 -9.61 -22.71
CA LEU A 408 10.67 -10.95 -23.30
C LEU A 408 9.25 -11.53 -23.38
N LEU A 409 8.41 -11.24 -22.39
CA LEU A 409 7.02 -11.70 -22.36
C LEU A 409 6.06 -10.88 -23.24
N ARG A 410 6.53 -9.80 -23.89
CA ARG A 410 5.68 -8.86 -24.63
C ARG A 410 4.83 -9.52 -25.72
N ASN A 411 5.37 -10.49 -26.42
CA ASN A 411 4.65 -11.20 -27.50
C ASN A 411 3.62 -12.20 -26.95
N GLN A 412 3.77 -12.65 -25.72
CA GLN A 412 2.87 -13.61 -25.08
C GLN A 412 1.74 -12.93 -24.29
N LEU A 413 1.94 -11.66 -23.90
CA LEU A 413 1.04 -10.89 -23.03
C LEU A 413 0.43 -9.68 -23.74
N GLY A 414 0.84 -9.36 -24.98
CA GLY A 414 0.44 -8.14 -25.70
C GLY A 414 -1.06 -8.02 -25.95
N ASP A 415 -1.75 -9.15 -26.08
CA ASP A 415 -3.19 -9.21 -26.40
C ASP A 415 -4.07 -9.44 -25.17
N VAL A 416 -3.48 -9.55 -23.98
CA VAL A 416 -4.22 -9.91 -22.75
C VAL A 416 -5.02 -8.73 -22.16
N ILE A 417 -4.57 -7.50 -22.36
CA ILE A 417 -5.30 -6.30 -21.97
C ILE A 417 -5.64 -5.52 -23.24
N PRO A 418 -6.92 -5.42 -23.66
CA PRO A 418 -7.30 -4.57 -24.76
C PRO A 418 -6.91 -3.12 -24.48
N THR A 419 -6.22 -2.49 -25.43
CA THR A 419 -5.84 -1.07 -25.37
C THR A 419 -7.06 -0.15 -25.51
N ASP A 420 -8.19 -0.70 -25.98
CA ASP A 420 -9.48 -0.05 -26.18
C ASP A 420 -10.50 -0.54 -25.15
N ALA A 421 -10.27 -0.29 -23.85
CA ALA A 421 -11.40 -0.25 -22.94
C ALA A 421 -12.25 0.97 -23.36
N PRO A 422 -13.56 0.79 -23.67
CA PRO A 422 -14.40 1.92 -24.02
C PRO A 422 -14.31 2.92 -22.87
N ALA A 423 -14.07 4.18 -23.22
CA ALA A 423 -14.28 5.26 -22.29
C ALA A 423 -15.66 5.04 -21.71
N GLU A 424 -15.78 4.88 -20.37
CA GLU A 424 -17.06 5.01 -19.70
C GLU A 424 -17.72 6.23 -20.34
N ALA A 425 -18.89 6.03 -20.94
CA ALA A 425 -19.61 7.06 -21.63
C ALA A 425 -19.70 8.26 -20.68
N GLU A 426 -19.09 9.38 -21.08
CA GLU A 426 -19.47 10.66 -20.49
C GLU A 426 -21.00 10.69 -20.61
N PRO A 427 -21.74 10.98 -19.52
CA PRO A 427 -23.17 11.18 -19.67
C PRO A 427 -23.33 12.29 -20.71
N GLU A 428 -23.88 11.93 -21.87
CA GLU A 428 -24.39 12.89 -22.83
C GLU A 428 -25.34 13.80 -22.03
N LEU A 429 -24.91 15.00 -21.73
CA LEU A 429 -25.81 16.08 -21.37
C LEU A 429 -26.69 16.29 -22.61
N GLU A 430 -27.82 15.60 -22.64
CA GLU A 430 -28.88 15.87 -23.58
C GLU A 430 -29.12 17.37 -23.60
N GLN A 431 -28.76 17.97 -24.71
CA GLN A 431 -29.26 19.26 -25.16
C GLN A 431 -30.75 19.08 -25.50
N GLU A 432 -31.61 19.01 -24.50
CA GLU A 432 -33.00 19.43 -24.64
C GLU A 432 -33.11 20.88 -24.26
N VAL A 433 -32.74 21.76 -25.19
CA VAL A 433 -33.30 23.12 -25.22
C VAL A 433 -34.33 23.15 -26.35
N GLY A 434 -35.51 23.13 -25.88
CA GLY A 434 -36.76 23.60 -26.39
C GLY A 434 -36.83 24.11 -27.82
N LEU A 435 -37.73 23.47 -28.57
CA LEU A 435 -38.55 24.04 -29.61
C LEU A 435 -39.98 23.63 -29.30
N GLU A 436 -40.69 24.52 -28.62
CA GLU A 436 -42.13 24.70 -28.82
C GLU A 436 -42.51 26.11 -28.41
N ALA A 437 -42.89 26.82 -29.44
CA ALA A 437 -43.84 27.94 -29.67
C ALA A 437 -44.38 28.73 -28.46
#